data_da6daef2e746ba16c2d8e6cc97562cb4
#
_entry.id   da6daef2e746ba16c2d8e6cc97562cb4
#
_cell.length_a   1.000
_cell.length_b   1.000
_cell.length_c   1.000
_cell.angle_alpha   90.00
_cell.angle_beta   90.00
_cell.angle_gamma   90.00
#
_symmetry.space_group_name_H-M   'P 1'
#
loop_
_entity.id
_entity.type
_entity.pdbx_description
1 polymer ?
#
loop_
_entity_poly.entity_id
_entity_poly.type
_entity_poly.pdbx_seq_one_letter_code
_entity_poly.pdbx_strand_id
1 'polypeptide(L)'
;MRKFPKNLSAKLEIRKQNNALRKLPLSNKLIDFASNDYLGLSKSEAIFHETHQYLINNKIIQNGATGSRLLSGNHKLYPETENYIAQFHKSESALIFNSGYDANVGFFSSLPQKGDLILYDELCHASIRDGIQLSNAKAYKFNHNDFDDLEKLILRNANTIIYIVTESVFSMDGDTPNLEELVQVSEKYNCYLVIDEAHALGVFGDKGEGLVQMLDLQNQVFARIMTFGKGLGCHGAAILGSLELTNYLVNFSRSFIYTTGLSPHSVATILMGYYSLDKEKQTIELLRENIIHFNQEKNLLGLKQLFVRSKSAIQSAIIPGNEKVKTIANQLQENGFDVKAILSPTVPEGQERLRFCLHSFNSKEEISEVLRLLSTFVF
;
A
#
# COMPACT_ATOMS: atom_id res chain seq x y z
N MET A 1 -7.73 -40.14 -3.51
CA MET A 1 -8.07 -38.67 -3.49
C MET A 1 -9.11 -38.41 -4.58
N ARG A 2 -10.09 -37.49 -4.29
CA ARG A 2 -11.02 -37.03 -5.34
C ARG A 2 -10.25 -36.27 -6.41
N LYS A 3 -10.64 -36.46 -7.69
CA LYS A 3 -10.03 -35.68 -8.80
C LYS A 3 -10.35 -34.19 -8.67
N PHE A 4 -9.38 -33.36 -8.98
CA PHE A 4 -9.56 -31.91 -9.01
C PHE A 4 -10.60 -31.51 -10.09
N PRO A 5 -11.50 -30.52 -9.81
CA PRO A 5 -12.57 -30.13 -10.75
C PRO A 5 -12.01 -29.70 -12.11
N LYS A 6 -12.57 -30.25 -13.22
CA LYS A 6 -12.08 -29.98 -14.58
C LYS A 6 -12.09 -28.51 -14.98
N ASN A 7 -13.13 -27.76 -14.58
CA ASN A 7 -13.24 -26.31 -14.85
C ASN A 7 -12.13 -25.49 -14.18
N LEU A 8 -11.67 -25.92 -13.01
CA LEU A 8 -10.56 -25.25 -12.31
C LEU A 8 -9.21 -25.63 -12.94
N SER A 9 -9.05 -26.89 -13.36
CA SER A 9 -7.86 -27.32 -14.14
C SER A 9 -7.73 -26.53 -15.45
N ALA A 10 -8.83 -26.28 -16.15
CA ALA A 10 -8.85 -25.49 -17.39
C ALA A 10 -8.37 -24.02 -17.13
N LYS A 11 -8.79 -23.41 -16.02
CA LYS A 11 -8.32 -22.07 -15.64
C LYS A 11 -6.80 -22.02 -15.39
N LEU A 12 -6.23 -23.07 -14.76
CA LEU A 12 -4.79 -23.15 -14.55
C LEU A 12 -4.04 -23.34 -15.89
N GLU A 13 -4.60 -24.14 -16.79
CA GLU A 13 -4.01 -24.39 -18.10
C GLU A 13 -3.99 -23.10 -18.96
N ILE A 14 -5.07 -22.32 -18.98
CA ILE A 14 -5.11 -21.01 -19.64
C ILE A 14 -4.01 -20.09 -19.10
N ARG A 15 -3.80 -20.08 -17.77
CA ARG A 15 -2.70 -19.29 -17.19
C ARG A 15 -1.31 -19.77 -17.61
N LYS A 16 -1.12 -21.09 -17.80
CA LYS A 16 0.14 -21.63 -18.31
C LYS A 16 0.37 -21.22 -19.77
N GLN A 17 -0.67 -21.38 -20.62
CA GLN A 17 -0.62 -21.00 -22.03
C GLN A 17 -0.29 -19.53 -22.24
N ASN A 18 -0.83 -18.66 -21.37
CA ASN A 18 -0.57 -17.20 -21.40
C ASN A 18 0.72 -16.81 -20.64
N ASN A 19 1.57 -17.77 -20.27
CA ASN A 19 2.77 -17.56 -19.45
C ASN A 19 2.53 -16.71 -18.18
N ALA A 20 1.33 -16.81 -17.58
CA ALA A 20 0.87 -16.02 -16.43
C ALA A 20 0.62 -16.87 -15.17
N LEU A 21 1.09 -18.13 -15.15
CA LEU A 21 0.96 -18.99 -13.97
C LEU A 21 1.85 -18.47 -12.84
N ARG A 22 1.22 -18.14 -11.70
CA ARG A 22 1.92 -17.66 -10.51
C ARG A 22 2.58 -18.82 -9.76
N LYS A 23 3.79 -18.57 -9.27
CA LYS A 23 4.54 -19.47 -8.39
C LYS A 23 5.01 -18.66 -7.18
N LEU A 24 5.05 -19.31 -6.01
CA LEU A 24 5.67 -18.69 -4.83
C LEU A 24 7.18 -18.69 -5.03
N PRO A 25 7.83 -17.51 -5.01
CA PRO A 25 9.27 -17.44 -5.16
C PRO A 25 9.95 -17.95 -3.88
N LEU A 26 11.10 -18.58 -4.05
CA LEU A 26 12.01 -18.82 -2.94
C LEU A 26 12.81 -17.53 -2.65
N SER A 27 13.26 -17.39 -1.42
CA SER A 27 14.21 -16.34 -1.05
C SER A 27 15.47 -16.46 -1.93
N ASN A 28 15.92 -15.33 -2.47
CA ASN A 28 17.13 -15.24 -3.28
C ASN A 28 18.13 -14.26 -2.62
N LYS A 29 19.36 -14.23 -3.14
CA LYS A 29 20.43 -13.34 -2.69
C LYS A 29 20.66 -12.18 -3.66
N LEU A 30 19.69 -11.88 -4.51
CA LEU A 30 19.77 -10.80 -5.49
C LEU A 30 19.65 -9.45 -4.80
N ILE A 31 20.18 -8.41 -5.42
CA ILE A 31 19.97 -7.02 -5.00
C ILE A 31 18.49 -6.68 -5.15
N ASP A 32 17.87 -6.28 -4.05
CA ASP A 32 16.42 -6.11 -3.96
C ASP A 32 15.98 -4.80 -4.64
N PHE A 33 15.16 -4.94 -5.69
CA PHE A 33 14.35 -3.89 -6.31
C PHE A 33 12.89 -4.34 -6.41
N ALA A 34 12.46 -5.31 -5.61
CA ALA A 34 11.15 -5.96 -5.71
C ALA A 34 10.28 -5.80 -4.47
N SER A 35 10.86 -5.81 -3.27
CA SER A 35 10.10 -5.70 -2.02
C SER A 35 9.54 -4.30 -1.81
N ASN A 36 8.58 -4.17 -0.89
CA ASN A 36 8.07 -2.86 -0.47
C ASN A 36 8.71 -2.39 0.85
N ASP A 37 9.81 -3.00 1.27
CA ASP A 37 10.55 -2.64 2.49
C ASP A 37 11.41 -1.39 2.28
N TYR A 38 10.76 -0.27 1.93
CA TYR A 38 11.41 0.96 1.44
C TYR A 38 12.51 1.49 2.34
N LEU A 39 12.39 1.32 3.65
CA LEU A 39 13.38 1.77 4.64
C LEU A 39 14.28 0.65 5.18
N GLY A 40 14.06 -0.61 4.78
CA GLY A 40 14.79 -1.77 5.29
C GLY A 40 14.44 -2.14 6.74
N LEU A 41 13.36 -1.60 7.29
CA LEU A 41 12.99 -1.79 8.69
C LEU A 41 12.55 -3.22 9.00
N SER A 42 12.11 -4.01 7.99
CA SER A 42 11.74 -5.41 8.19
C SER A 42 12.89 -6.30 8.64
N LYS A 43 14.12 -5.85 8.41
CA LYS A 43 15.37 -6.55 8.80
C LYS A 43 16.14 -5.82 9.89
N SER A 44 15.53 -4.84 10.55
CA SER A 44 16.17 -4.05 11.61
C SER A 44 16.37 -4.89 12.87
N GLU A 45 17.62 -5.21 13.20
CA GLU A 45 17.99 -5.88 14.45
C GLU A 45 17.61 -5.03 15.67
N ALA A 46 17.69 -3.70 15.56
CA ALA A 46 17.32 -2.78 16.62
C ALA A 46 15.82 -2.93 16.96
N ILE A 47 14.92 -2.86 15.96
CA ILE A 47 13.48 -3.05 16.17
C ILE A 47 13.21 -4.44 16.75
N PHE A 48 13.87 -5.47 16.26
CA PHE A 48 13.73 -6.83 16.76
C PHE A 48 14.08 -6.92 18.25
N HIS A 49 15.23 -6.42 18.67
CA HIS A 49 15.67 -6.44 20.06
C HIS A 49 14.83 -5.55 20.96
N GLU A 50 14.51 -4.33 20.52
CA GLU A 50 13.64 -3.40 21.26
C GLU A 50 12.24 -3.99 21.47
N THR A 51 11.68 -4.65 20.47
CA THR A 51 10.40 -5.35 20.58
C THR A 51 10.43 -6.42 21.67
N HIS A 52 11.46 -7.28 21.66
CA HIS A 52 11.60 -8.33 22.68
C HIS A 52 11.81 -7.74 24.07
N GLN A 53 12.71 -6.75 24.20
CA GLN A 53 12.96 -6.10 25.48
C GLN A 53 11.72 -5.41 26.05
N TYR A 54 10.93 -4.77 25.16
CA TYR A 54 9.67 -4.14 25.54
C TYR A 54 8.68 -5.17 26.12
N LEU A 55 8.51 -6.32 25.45
CA LEU A 55 7.63 -7.39 25.91
C LEU A 55 8.07 -7.97 27.26
N ILE A 56 9.38 -8.22 27.41
CA ILE A 56 9.98 -8.73 28.68
C ILE A 56 9.75 -7.73 29.81
N ASN A 57 10.09 -6.46 29.61
CA ASN A 57 9.97 -5.41 30.63
C ASN A 57 8.52 -5.21 31.07
N ASN A 58 7.57 -5.37 30.17
CA ASN A 58 6.13 -5.26 30.45
C ASN A 58 5.49 -6.58 30.90
N LYS A 59 6.29 -7.66 31.07
CA LYS A 59 5.84 -9.01 31.46
C LYS A 59 4.76 -9.57 30.51
N ILE A 60 4.88 -9.30 29.21
CA ILE A 60 3.98 -9.80 28.18
C ILE A 60 4.64 -11.02 27.55
N ILE A 61 4.21 -12.22 27.98
CA ILE A 61 4.76 -13.51 27.54
C ILE A 61 3.80 -14.30 26.65
N GLN A 62 2.75 -13.66 26.19
CA GLN A 62 1.69 -14.28 25.41
C GLN A 62 2.08 -14.36 23.93
N ASN A 63 2.00 -15.55 23.32
CA ASN A 63 2.40 -15.78 21.91
C ASN A 63 1.33 -15.37 20.88
N GLY A 64 0.05 -15.42 21.25
CA GLY A 64 -1.05 -15.18 20.33
C GLY A 64 -2.24 -14.51 21.01
N ALA A 65 -3.15 -13.96 20.20
CA ALA A 65 -4.35 -13.27 20.70
C ALA A 65 -5.49 -14.22 21.10
N THR A 66 -5.53 -15.44 20.53
CA THR A 66 -6.50 -16.53 20.82
C THR A 66 -7.98 -16.23 20.57
N GLY A 67 -8.32 -15.04 20.08
CA GLY A 67 -9.68 -14.63 19.77
C GLY A 67 -9.72 -13.26 19.07
N SER A 68 -10.92 -12.83 18.70
CA SER A 68 -11.10 -11.48 18.14
C SER A 68 -10.89 -10.43 19.23
N ARG A 69 -10.63 -9.18 18.80
CA ARG A 69 -10.48 -8.04 19.72
C ARG A 69 -11.72 -7.80 20.59
N LEU A 70 -12.91 -8.15 20.11
CA LEU A 70 -14.16 -8.03 20.87
C LEU A 70 -14.36 -9.14 21.92
N LEU A 71 -13.51 -10.17 21.93
CA LEU A 71 -13.56 -11.27 22.90
C LEU A 71 -12.30 -11.27 23.79
N SER A 72 -11.32 -12.09 23.44
CA SER A 72 -10.09 -12.28 24.23
C SER A 72 -8.84 -11.67 23.62
N GLY A 73 -8.91 -11.16 22.39
CA GLY A 73 -7.75 -10.73 21.62
C GLY A 73 -7.34 -9.27 21.82
N ASN A 74 -8.08 -8.46 22.59
CA ASN A 74 -7.76 -7.04 22.82
C ASN A 74 -6.85 -6.87 24.05
N HIS A 75 -5.56 -7.03 23.86
CA HIS A 75 -4.57 -6.85 24.93
C HIS A 75 -4.13 -5.38 25.08
N LYS A 76 -3.47 -5.06 26.21
CA LYS A 76 -3.11 -3.69 26.63
C LYS A 76 -2.25 -2.90 25.61
N LEU A 77 -1.55 -3.58 24.72
CA LEU A 77 -0.72 -2.92 23.70
C LEU A 77 -1.55 -2.21 22.61
N TYR A 78 -2.77 -2.67 22.35
CA TYR A 78 -3.60 -2.05 21.32
C TYR A 78 -3.90 -0.57 21.61
N PRO A 79 -4.50 -0.19 22.76
CA PRO A 79 -4.78 1.21 23.03
C PRO A 79 -3.50 2.06 23.07
N GLU A 80 -2.38 1.52 23.58
CA GLU A 80 -1.10 2.22 23.61
C GLU A 80 -0.60 2.52 22.20
N THR A 81 -0.60 1.50 21.33
CA THR A 81 -0.12 1.64 19.95
C THR A 81 -1.05 2.50 19.11
N GLU A 82 -2.37 2.33 19.25
CA GLU A 82 -3.39 3.12 18.54
C GLU A 82 -3.30 4.61 18.91
N ASN A 83 -3.12 4.92 20.20
CA ASN A 83 -2.90 6.30 20.64
C ASN A 83 -1.62 6.90 20.08
N TYR A 84 -0.52 6.13 20.05
CA TYR A 84 0.72 6.62 19.45
C TYR A 84 0.57 6.88 17.95
N ILE A 85 -0.05 5.94 17.21
CA ILE A 85 -0.33 6.09 15.77
C ILE A 85 -1.20 7.34 15.52
N ALA A 86 -2.26 7.53 16.30
CA ALA A 86 -3.13 8.69 16.17
C ALA A 86 -2.35 10.01 16.37
N GLN A 87 -1.52 10.09 17.40
CA GLN A 87 -0.67 11.25 17.67
C GLN A 87 0.36 11.50 16.55
N PHE A 88 1.07 10.45 16.11
CA PHE A 88 2.06 10.54 15.02
C PHE A 88 1.44 11.08 13.74
N HIS A 89 0.24 10.62 13.43
CA HIS A 89 -0.48 11.00 12.20
C HIS A 89 -1.43 12.20 12.38
N LYS A 90 -1.38 12.90 13.51
CA LYS A 90 -2.27 14.03 13.81
C LYS A 90 -3.74 13.71 13.53
N SER A 91 -4.18 12.52 13.91
CA SER A 91 -5.56 12.04 13.80
C SER A 91 -6.20 11.98 15.18
N GLU A 92 -7.51 12.15 15.27
CA GLU A 92 -8.24 12.03 16.53
C GLU A 92 -8.19 10.60 17.07
N SER A 93 -8.26 9.62 16.18
CA SER A 93 -8.26 8.19 16.54
C SER A 93 -7.58 7.33 15.48
N ALA A 94 -7.13 6.16 15.90
CA ALA A 94 -6.60 5.10 15.04
C ALA A 94 -7.17 3.74 15.47
N LEU A 95 -7.48 2.87 14.51
CA LEU A 95 -7.94 1.51 14.78
C LEU A 95 -7.09 0.51 13.99
N ILE A 96 -6.39 -0.40 14.70
CA ILE A 96 -5.50 -1.39 14.11
C ILE A 96 -6.28 -2.59 13.58
N PHE A 97 -5.99 -2.96 12.32
CA PHE A 97 -6.46 -4.14 11.59
C PHE A 97 -5.30 -5.11 11.33
N ASN A 98 -5.62 -6.38 11.01
CA ASN A 98 -4.61 -7.40 10.75
C ASN A 98 -3.81 -7.16 9.47
N SER A 99 -4.36 -6.48 8.49
CA SER A 99 -3.68 -6.14 7.24
C SER A 99 -4.36 -4.94 6.56
N GLY A 100 -3.68 -4.31 5.58
CA GLY A 100 -4.29 -3.30 4.72
C GLY A 100 -5.47 -3.86 3.92
N TYR A 101 -5.41 -5.15 3.55
CA TYR A 101 -6.52 -5.82 2.90
C TYR A 101 -7.76 -5.86 3.81
N ASP A 102 -7.60 -6.30 5.07
CA ASP A 102 -8.70 -6.35 6.04
C ASP A 102 -9.25 -4.97 6.38
N ALA A 103 -8.38 -3.95 6.47
CA ALA A 103 -8.78 -2.57 6.69
C ALA A 103 -9.66 -2.05 5.55
N ASN A 104 -9.23 -2.20 4.30
CA ASN A 104 -9.99 -1.78 3.12
C ASN A 104 -11.31 -2.55 3.00
N VAL A 105 -11.29 -3.87 3.09
CA VAL A 105 -12.51 -4.68 3.05
C VAL A 105 -13.45 -4.29 4.18
N GLY A 106 -12.95 -4.12 5.38
CA GLY A 106 -13.75 -3.74 6.54
C GLY A 106 -14.38 -2.37 6.43
N PHE A 107 -13.64 -1.38 5.93
CA PHE A 107 -14.12 -0.02 5.72
C PHE A 107 -15.25 0.01 4.68
N PHE A 108 -14.94 -0.42 3.46
CA PHE A 108 -15.87 -0.27 2.34
C PHE A 108 -17.08 -1.19 2.41
N SER A 109 -16.99 -2.35 3.05
CA SER A 109 -18.13 -3.25 3.23
C SER A 109 -19.09 -2.83 4.35
N SER A 110 -18.68 -1.96 5.26
CA SER A 110 -19.47 -1.62 6.45
C SER A 110 -19.96 -0.17 6.49
N LEU A 111 -19.14 0.78 6.01
CA LEU A 111 -19.42 2.20 6.20
C LEU A 111 -20.40 2.77 5.15
N PRO A 112 -20.17 2.65 3.83
CA PRO A 112 -21.14 3.13 2.86
C PRO A 112 -22.41 2.28 2.89
N GLN A 113 -23.58 2.94 3.02
CA GLN A 113 -24.89 2.29 3.19
C GLN A 113 -25.67 2.20 1.88
N LYS A 114 -26.77 1.43 1.91
CA LYS A 114 -27.72 1.41 0.79
C LYS A 114 -28.30 2.82 0.55
N GLY A 115 -28.06 3.35 -0.63
CA GLY A 115 -28.46 4.72 -1.01
C GLY A 115 -27.26 5.68 -1.12
N ASP A 116 -26.13 5.33 -0.52
CA ASP A 116 -24.88 6.06 -0.69
C ASP A 116 -24.21 5.72 -2.02
N LEU A 117 -23.22 6.51 -2.40
CA LEU A 117 -22.43 6.35 -3.61
C LEU A 117 -20.93 6.30 -3.27
N ILE A 118 -20.22 5.35 -3.87
CA ILE A 118 -18.76 5.27 -3.84
C ILE A 118 -18.24 5.64 -5.23
N LEU A 119 -17.43 6.70 -5.30
CA LEU A 119 -16.68 7.08 -6.50
C LEU A 119 -15.21 6.76 -6.25
N TYR A 120 -14.63 5.84 -7.03
CA TYR A 120 -13.27 5.37 -6.80
C TYR A 120 -12.42 5.45 -8.05
N ASP A 121 -11.14 5.78 -7.90
CA ASP A 121 -10.18 5.78 -8.99
C ASP A 121 -10.06 4.36 -9.59
N GLU A 122 -10.08 4.24 -10.90
CA GLU A 122 -10.10 2.94 -11.57
C GLU A 122 -8.87 2.07 -11.31
N LEU A 123 -7.76 2.67 -10.88
CA LEU A 123 -6.53 1.96 -10.51
C LEU A 123 -6.41 1.64 -9.02
N CYS A 124 -7.41 1.95 -8.20
CA CYS A 124 -7.42 1.58 -6.78
C CYS A 124 -7.14 0.09 -6.56
N HIS A 125 -6.46 -0.21 -5.46
CA HIS A 125 -6.04 -1.55 -5.09
C HIS A 125 -7.20 -2.55 -5.02
N ALA A 126 -6.89 -3.83 -5.30
CA ALA A 126 -7.88 -4.91 -5.31
C ALA A 126 -8.68 -5.00 -4.00
N SER A 127 -8.06 -4.79 -2.83
CA SER A 127 -8.75 -4.82 -1.54
C SER A 127 -9.84 -3.75 -1.39
N ILE A 128 -9.63 -2.56 -1.96
CA ILE A 128 -10.65 -1.50 -2.03
C ILE A 128 -11.83 -1.97 -2.88
N ARG A 129 -11.54 -2.49 -4.07
CA ARG A 129 -12.57 -3.01 -4.99
C ARG A 129 -13.33 -4.20 -4.40
N ASP A 130 -12.64 -5.10 -3.68
CA ASP A 130 -13.28 -6.24 -3.02
C ASP A 130 -14.18 -5.77 -1.87
N GLY A 131 -13.75 -4.79 -1.09
CA GLY A 131 -14.57 -4.14 -0.07
C GLY A 131 -15.81 -3.45 -0.66
N ILE A 132 -15.65 -2.74 -1.79
CA ILE A 132 -16.75 -2.12 -2.53
C ILE A 132 -17.76 -3.17 -3.05
N GLN A 133 -17.28 -4.31 -3.55
CA GLN A 133 -18.17 -5.40 -4.00
C GLN A 133 -18.99 -5.99 -2.86
N LEU A 134 -18.51 -5.95 -1.64
CA LEU A 134 -19.22 -6.40 -0.44
C LEU A 134 -20.15 -5.34 0.15
N SER A 135 -20.07 -4.09 -0.32
CA SER A 135 -20.92 -2.98 0.11
C SER A 135 -22.33 -3.08 -0.45
N ASN A 136 -23.28 -2.46 0.25
CA ASN A 136 -24.65 -2.26 -0.23
C ASN A 136 -24.81 -0.93 -1.00
N ALA A 137 -23.80 -0.07 -1.01
CA ALA A 137 -23.78 1.19 -1.75
C ALA A 137 -23.61 0.96 -3.25
N LYS A 138 -24.06 1.92 -4.06
CA LYS A 138 -23.70 1.95 -5.48
C LYS A 138 -22.26 2.40 -5.62
N ALA A 139 -21.57 1.93 -6.67
CA ALA A 139 -20.20 2.34 -6.92
C ALA A 139 -19.96 2.59 -8.41
N TYR A 140 -19.23 3.66 -8.72
CA TYR A 140 -18.73 3.95 -10.06
C TYR A 140 -17.26 4.29 -10.00
N LYS A 141 -16.50 3.79 -10.97
CA LYS A 141 -15.10 4.20 -11.14
C LYS A 141 -15.06 5.49 -11.96
N PHE A 142 -14.13 6.38 -11.64
CA PHE A 142 -13.70 7.47 -12.49
C PHE A 142 -12.35 7.16 -13.12
N ASN A 143 -12.05 7.82 -14.24
CA ASN A 143 -10.78 7.65 -14.93
C ASN A 143 -9.62 8.07 -14.03
N HIS A 144 -8.52 7.36 -14.14
CA HIS A 144 -7.36 7.56 -13.28
C HIS A 144 -6.87 9.00 -13.24
N ASN A 145 -6.88 9.60 -12.02
CA ASN A 145 -6.49 10.98 -11.75
C ASN A 145 -7.24 12.05 -12.57
N ASP A 146 -8.43 11.73 -13.13
CA ASP A 146 -9.28 12.64 -13.91
C ASP A 146 -10.39 13.24 -13.03
N PHE A 147 -10.15 14.43 -12.50
CA PHE A 147 -11.10 15.10 -11.61
C PHE A 147 -12.26 15.75 -12.35
N ASP A 148 -12.12 16.02 -13.65
CA ASP A 148 -13.26 16.44 -14.48
C ASP A 148 -14.27 15.32 -14.65
N ASP A 149 -13.80 14.07 -14.81
CA ASP A 149 -14.68 12.88 -14.85
C ASP A 149 -15.32 12.63 -13.48
N LEU A 150 -14.54 12.76 -12.40
CA LEU A 150 -15.04 12.68 -11.03
C LEU A 150 -16.16 13.71 -10.77
N GLU A 151 -15.95 14.99 -11.11
CA GLU A 151 -16.96 16.05 -10.91
C GLU A 151 -18.24 15.76 -11.70
N LYS A 152 -18.13 15.28 -12.95
CA LYS A 152 -19.31 14.86 -13.75
C LYS A 152 -20.11 13.76 -13.06
N LEU A 153 -19.44 12.78 -12.43
CA LEU A 153 -20.10 11.71 -11.67
C LEU A 153 -20.77 12.24 -10.40
N ILE A 154 -20.14 13.16 -9.67
CA ILE A 154 -20.72 13.83 -8.51
C ILE A 154 -22.00 14.57 -8.88
N LEU A 155 -21.93 15.42 -9.92
CA LEU A 155 -23.08 16.26 -10.35
C LEU A 155 -24.27 15.43 -10.80
N ARG A 156 -24.06 14.25 -11.40
CA ARG A 156 -25.15 13.33 -11.77
C ARG A 156 -25.85 12.69 -10.57
N ASN A 157 -25.25 12.76 -9.37
CA ASN A 157 -25.71 12.10 -8.15
C ASN A 157 -25.82 13.07 -6.96
N ALA A 158 -26.09 14.35 -7.20
CA ALA A 158 -25.95 15.47 -6.25
C ALA A 158 -26.78 15.40 -4.95
N ASN A 159 -27.68 14.44 -4.79
CA ASN A 159 -28.53 14.31 -3.60
C ASN A 159 -28.23 13.04 -2.79
N THR A 160 -27.03 12.49 -2.92
CA THR A 160 -26.61 11.29 -2.21
C THR A 160 -25.39 11.57 -1.33
N ILE A 161 -25.18 10.78 -0.28
CA ILE A 161 -23.91 10.75 0.43
C ILE A 161 -22.86 10.11 -0.50
N ILE A 162 -21.76 10.80 -0.74
CA ILE A 162 -20.72 10.38 -1.68
C ILE A 162 -19.41 10.15 -0.93
N TYR A 163 -18.82 8.96 -1.12
CA TYR A 163 -17.46 8.64 -0.72
C TYR A 163 -16.56 8.69 -1.95
N ILE A 164 -15.53 9.55 -1.92
CA ILE A 164 -14.48 9.60 -2.95
C ILE A 164 -13.29 8.79 -2.43
N VAL A 165 -12.78 7.88 -3.26
CA VAL A 165 -11.73 6.93 -2.86
C VAL A 165 -10.56 6.97 -3.84
N THR A 166 -9.36 7.15 -3.30
CA THR A 166 -8.11 7.11 -4.06
C THR A 166 -6.96 6.55 -3.22
N GLU A 167 -5.81 6.33 -3.86
CA GLU A 167 -4.53 6.10 -3.18
C GLU A 167 -3.66 7.35 -3.26
N SER A 168 -2.88 7.65 -2.24
CA SER A 168 -1.91 8.76 -2.31
C SER A 168 -0.71 8.41 -3.19
N VAL A 169 -0.39 7.12 -3.29
CA VAL A 169 0.62 6.55 -4.20
C VAL A 169 0.09 5.24 -4.76
N PHE A 170 -0.08 5.16 -6.07
CA PHE A 170 -0.60 3.95 -6.72
C PHE A 170 0.43 2.83 -6.80
N SER A 171 0.01 1.63 -6.43
CA SER A 171 0.90 0.49 -6.20
C SER A 171 1.63 -0.02 -7.44
N MET A 172 1.05 0.12 -8.63
CA MET A 172 1.61 -0.39 -9.88
C MET A 172 2.39 0.66 -10.67
N ASP A 173 2.09 1.93 -10.47
CA ASP A 173 2.65 3.05 -11.23
C ASP A 173 3.59 3.94 -10.40
N GLY A 174 3.32 4.05 -9.11
CA GLY A 174 4.07 4.91 -8.20
C GLY A 174 3.74 6.39 -8.35
N ASP A 175 2.77 6.72 -9.19
CA ASP A 175 2.28 8.07 -9.37
C ASP A 175 1.35 8.51 -8.23
N THR A 176 1.05 9.78 -8.18
CA THR A 176 0.28 10.43 -7.13
C THR A 176 -0.79 11.34 -7.73
N PRO A 177 -2.02 11.34 -7.20
CA PRO A 177 -3.02 12.34 -7.57
C PRO A 177 -2.62 13.74 -7.06
N ASN A 178 -3.23 14.77 -7.61
CA ASN A 178 -3.20 16.11 -7.00
C ASN A 178 -4.15 16.13 -5.79
N LEU A 179 -3.63 15.79 -4.60
CA LEU A 179 -4.44 15.68 -3.38
C LEU A 179 -5.05 17.02 -2.94
N GLU A 180 -4.36 18.14 -3.19
CA GLU A 180 -4.88 19.47 -2.85
C GLU A 180 -6.13 19.80 -3.66
N GLU A 181 -6.11 19.52 -4.97
CA GLU A 181 -7.26 19.68 -5.86
C GLU A 181 -8.40 18.71 -5.50
N LEU A 182 -8.05 17.45 -5.18
CA LEU A 182 -9.04 16.46 -4.79
C LEU A 182 -9.76 16.82 -3.48
N VAL A 183 -9.05 17.38 -2.52
CA VAL A 183 -9.62 17.93 -1.29
C VAL A 183 -10.58 19.08 -1.61
N GLN A 184 -10.18 20.02 -2.48
CA GLN A 184 -11.06 21.12 -2.91
C GLN A 184 -12.34 20.61 -3.57
N VAL A 185 -12.25 19.57 -4.42
CA VAL A 185 -13.43 18.93 -5.02
C VAL A 185 -14.31 18.30 -3.94
N SER A 186 -13.71 17.57 -2.97
CA SER A 186 -14.47 16.93 -1.91
C SER A 186 -15.20 17.93 -1.01
N GLU A 187 -14.57 19.04 -0.66
CA GLU A 187 -15.17 20.11 0.15
C GLU A 187 -16.27 20.85 -0.62
N LYS A 188 -16.00 21.20 -1.89
CA LYS A 188 -16.98 21.88 -2.79
C LYS A 188 -18.30 21.14 -2.89
N TYR A 189 -18.26 19.82 -2.92
CA TYR A 189 -19.44 18.99 -3.08
C TYR A 189 -19.87 18.26 -1.81
N ASN A 190 -19.26 18.56 -0.67
CA ASN A 190 -19.52 17.92 0.63
C ASN A 190 -19.44 16.39 0.56
N CYS A 191 -18.38 15.87 -0.04
CA CYS A 191 -18.10 14.44 -0.18
C CYS A 191 -17.14 13.96 0.93
N TYR A 192 -17.20 12.68 1.28
CA TYR A 192 -16.28 12.04 2.22
C TYR A 192 -15.07 11.49 1.49
N LEU A 193 -13.90 12.14 1.66
CA LEU A 193 -12.66 11.73 1.00
C LEU A 193 -11.93 10.65 1.83
N VAL A 194 -11.64 9.50 1.20
CA VAL A 194 -10.92 8.37 1.78
C VAL A 194 -9.65 8.12 0.99
N ILE A 195 -8.50 8.12 1.66
CA ILE A 195 -7.19 7.98 1.00
C ILE A 195 -6.43 6.80 1.59
N ASP A 196 -6.06 5.83 0.74
CA ASP A 196 -5.12 4.76 1.09
C ASP A 196 -3.68 5.28 0.94
N GLU A 197 -2.93 5.30 2.05
CA GLU A 197 -1.53 5.75 2.13
C GLU A 197 -0.54 4.60 2.27
N ALA A 198 -0.92 3.39 1.87
CA ALA A 198 -0.11 2.18 2.02
C ALA A 198 1.31 2.30 1.43
N HIS A 199 1.49 3.08 0.37
CA HIS A 199 2.79 3.30 -0.29
C HIS A 199 3.42 4.66 0.03
N ALA A 200 2.78 5.47 0.88
CA ALA A 200 3.28 6.77 1.29
C ALA A 200 3.96 6.75 2.67
N LEU A 201 3.52 5.87 3.58
CA LEU A 201 4.11 5.68 4.90
C LEU A 201 5.60 5.28 4.78
N GLY A 202 6.47 6.00 5.46
CA GLY A 202 7.93 5.83 5.40
C GLY A 202 8.60 6.47 4.18
N VAL A 203 7.82 7.03 3.22
CA VAL A 203 8.35 7.59 1.96
C VAL A 203 8.18 9.12 1.91
N PHE A 204 7.00 9.61 2.30
CA PHE A 204 6.64 11.03 2.24
C PHE A 204 6.50 11.63 3.64
N GLY A 205 6.83 12.92 3.75
CA GLY A 205 6.82 13.66 5.02
C GLY A 205 8.15 13.59 5.77
N ASP A 206 8.42 14.55 6.65
CA ASP A 206 9.73 14.68 7.35
C ASP A 206 10.04 13.51 8.29
N LYS A 207 9.01 12.82 8.76
CA LYS A 207 9.07 11.64 9.61
C LYS A 207 8.52 10.40 8.89
N GLY A 208 8.30 10.46 7.56
CA GLY A 208 7.67 9.40 6.82
C GLY A 208 6.17 9.24 7.12
N GLU A 209 5.51 10.29 7.56
CA GLU A 209 4.11 10.28 8.00
C GLU A 209 3.07 10.12 6.89
N GLY A 210 3.49 10.13 5.64
CA GLY A 210 2.63 10.02 4.47
C GLY A 210 2.38 11.33 3.74
N LEU A 211 1.82 11.21 2.53
CA LEU A 211 1.67 12.36 1.62
C LEU A 211 0.58 13.33 2.07
N VAL A 212 -0.53 12.82 2.61
CA VAL A 212 -1.64 13.64 3.11
C VAL A 212 -1.16 14.59 4.22
N GLN A 213 -0.39 14.08 5.18
CA GLN A 213 0.12 14.90 6.29
C GLN A 213 1.28 15.80 5.86
N MET A 214 2.11 15.37 4.90
CA MET A 214 3.16 16.21 4.32
C MET A 214 2.58 17.48 3.67
N LEU A 215 1.36 17.37 3.10
CA LEU A 215 0.62 18.48 2.49
C LEU A 215 -0.30 19.23 3.48
N ASP A 216 -0.27 18.86 4.76
CA ASP A 216 -1.13 19.40 5.84
C ASP A 216 -2.65 19.24 5.59
N LEU A 217 -3.05 18.19 4.88
CA LEU A 217 -4.43 17.90 4.46
C LEU A 217 -5.18 16.93 5.39
N GLN A 218 -4.57 16.46 6.49
CA GLN A 218 -5.13 15.41 7.36
C GLN A 218 -6.46 15.78 8.01
N ASN A 219 -6.76 17.07 8.16
CA ASN A 219 -8.00 17.55 8.77
C ASN A 219 -9.16 17.66 7.76
N GLN A 220 -8.88 17.60 6.45
CA GLN A 220 -9.86 17.67 5.36
C GLN A 220 -10.21 16.27 4.80
N VAL A 221 -9.50 15.23 5.22
CA VAL A 221 -9.72 13.85 4.77
C VAL A 221 -10.58 13.12 5.80
N PHE A 222 -11.64 12.46 5.34
CA PHE A 222 -12.56 11.72 6.21
C PHE A 222 -11.89 10.49 6.86
N ALA A 223 -11.11 9.74 6.08
CA ALA A 223 -10.36 8.59 6.57
C ALA A 223 -9.06 8.39 5.80
N ARG A 224 -8.01 7.94 6.50
CA ARG A 224 -6.75 7.49 5.91
C ARG A 224 -6.50 6.04 6.29
N ILE A 225 -6.01 5.24 5.34
CA ILE A 225 -5.65 3.84 5.58
C ILE A 225 -4.12 3.72 5.50
N MET A 226 -3.50 3.36 6.63
CA MET A 226 -2.05 3.18 6.74
C MET A 226 -1.72 1.69 6.77
N THR A 227 -0.77 1.23 5.96
CA THR A 227 -0.36 -0.18 5.93
C THR A 227 1.07 -0.34 6.46
N PHE A 228 1.26 -1.24 7.43
CA PHE A 228 2.53 -1.40 8.14
C PHE A 228 3.50 -2.40 7.49
N GLY A 229 3.01 -3.21 6.56
CA GLY A 229 3.80 -4.26 5.89
C GLY A 229 4.72 -3.76 4.76
N LYS A 230 4.89 -2.45 4.62
CA LYS A 230 5.71 -1.83 3.56
C LYS A 230 6.80 -0.96 4.19
N GLY A 231 6.76 0.35 4.04
CA GLY A 231 7.79 1.25 4.57
C GLY A 231 8.07 1.13 6.07
N LEU A 232 7.09 0.69 6.88
CA LEU A 232 7.31 0.43 8.31
C LEU A 232 7.93 -0.95 8.60
N GLY A 233 8.03 -1.85 7.61
CA GLY A 233 8.65 -3.16 7.77
C GLY A 233 7.96 -4.12 8.74
N CYS A 234 6.70 -3.86 9.11
CA CYS A 234 5.94 -4.61 10.11
C CYS A 234 4.79 -5.43 9.48
N HIS A 235 3.77 -5.76 10.26
CA HIS A 235 2.56 -6.42 9.78
C HIS A 235 1.33 -5.74 10.38
N GLY A 236 0.25 -5.63 9.59
CA GLY A 236 -0.99 -4.96 10.00
C GLY A 236 -1.27 -3.68 9.22
N ALA A 237 -2.28 -2.95 9.67
CA ALA A 237 -2.71 -1.66 9.13
C ALA A 237 -3.46 -0.87 10.20
N ALA A 238 -3.68 0.43 9.97
CA ALA A 238 -4.63 1.21 10.76
C ALA A 238 -5.53 2.05 9.86
N ILE A 239 -6.76 2.27 10.31
CA ILE A 239 -7.65 3.30 9.81
C ILE A 239 -7.59 4.48 10.77
N LEU A 240 -7.32 5.66 10.22
CA LEU A 240 -7.21 6.95 10.91
C LEU A 240 -8.42 7.80 10.59
N GLY A 241 -8.97 8.48 11.57
CA GLY A 241 -10.09 9.40 11.41
C GLY A 241 -10.64 9.85 12.76
N SER A 242 -11.94 10.20 12.80
CA SER A 242 -12.58 10.60 14.03
C SER A 242 -12.78 9.42 15.00
N LEU A 243 -12.97 9.71 16.27
CA LEU A 243 -13.34 8.72 17.29
C LEU A 243 -14.67 8.04 16.93
N GLU A 244 -15.60 8.77 16.35
CA GLU A 244 -16.90 8.23 15.91
C GLU A 244 -16.71 7.20 14.78
N LEU A 245 -15.83 7.48 13.81
CA LEU A 245 -15.49 6.54 12.74
C LEU A 245 -14.91 5.24 13.30
N THR A 246 -13.93 5.32 14.18
CA THR A 246 -13.29 4.13 14.75
C THR A 246 -14.27 3.32 15.62
N ASN A 247 -15.13 3.98 16.38
CA ASN A 247 -16.21 3.33 17.13
C ASN A 247 -17.22 2.64 16.19
N TYR A 248 -17.57 3.26 15.07
CA TYR A 248 -18.43 2.63 14.07
C TYR A 248 -17.79 1.35 13.51
N LEU A 249 -16.52 1.41 13.13
CA LEU A 249 -15.80 0.25 12.59
C LEU A 249 -15.70 -0.91 13.60
N VAL A 250 -15.47 -0.62 14.87
CA VAL A 250 -15.46 -1.64 15.94
C VAL A 250 -16.78 -2.40 16.01
N ASN A 251 -17.91 -1.74 15.72
CA ASN A 251 -19.24 -2.32 15.84
C ASN A 251 -19.76 -2.97 14.54
N PHE A 252 -19.27 -2.55 13.37
CA PHE A 252 -19.87 -2.93 12.08
C PHE A 252 -18.89 -3.52 11.08
N SER A 253 -17.57 -3.33 11.24
CA SER A 253 -16.57 -3.87 10.32
C SER A 253 -16.38 -5.38 10.52
N ARG A 254 -16.89 -6.18 9.58
CA ARG A 254 -16.86 -7.65 9.71
C ARG A 254 -15.45 -8.23 9.70
N SER A 255 -14.52 -7.67 8.92
CA SER A 255 -13.13 -8.10 8.90
C SER A 255 -12.38 -7.80 10.21
N PHE A 256 -12.89 -6.86 11.01
CA PHE A 256 -12.42 -6.58 12.36
C PHE A 256 -13.08 -7.48 13.41
N ILE A 257 -14.41 -7.64 13.34
CA ILE A 257 -15.22 -8.33 14.34
C ILE A 257 -14.93 -9.84 14.35
N TYR A 258 -14.84 -10.46 13.17
CA TYR A 258 -14.81 -11.91 13.00
C TYR A 258 -13.43 -12.49 12.70
N THR A 259 -12.37 -11.74 13.01
CA THR A 259 -10.99 -12.20 12.87
C THR A 259 -10.30 -12.30 14.24
N THR A 260 -9.33 -13.19 14.36
CA THR A 260 -8.42 -13.20 15.50
C THR A 260 -7.53 -11.96 15.46
N GLY A 261 -7.35 -11.28 16.58
CA GLY A 261 -6.46 -10.11 16.66
C GLY A 261 -4.99 -10.46 16.42
N LEU A 262 -4.16 -9.45 16.16
CA LEU A 262 -2.71 -9.58 16.08
C LEU A 262 -2.14 -10.06 17.42
N SER A 263 -1.05 -10.82 17.36
CA SER A 263 -0.33 -11.23 18.57
C SER A 263 0.25 -10.01 19.29
N PRO A 264 0.48 -10.07 20.61
CA PRO A 264 1.19 -9.01 21.32
C PRO A 264 2.53 -8.65 20.70
N HIS A 265 3.27 -9.66 20.20
CA HIS A 265 4.53 -9.45 19.50
C HIS A 265 4.36 -8.59 18.24
N SER A 266 3.34 -8.86 17.43
CA SER A 266 3.09 -8.07 16.22
C SER A 266 2.73 -6.62 16.55
N VAL A 267 1.90 -6.39 17.58
CA VAL A 267 1.53 -5.02 17.98
C VAL A 267 2.71 -4.28 18.61
N ALA A 268 3.54 -4.95 19.41
CA ALA A 268 4.78 -4.36 19.93
C ALA A 268 5.77 -4.01 18.81
N THR A 269 5.88 -4.85 17.78
CA THR A 269 6.72 -4.56 16.61
C THR A 269 6.23 -3.31 15.86
N ILE A 270 4.91 -3.14 15.72
CA ILE A 270 4.33 -1.92 15.12
C ILE A 270 4.73 -0.69 15.95
N LEU A 271 4.59 -0.75 17.28
CA LEU A 271 4.93 0.37 18.16
C LEU A 271 6.42 0.73 18.08
N MET A 272 7.31 -0.27 18.12
CA MET A 272 8.75 -0.05 17.98
C MET A 272 9.11 0.44 16.56
N GLY A 273 8.43 -0.04 15.54
CA GLY A 273 8.57 0.47 14.16
C GLY A 273 8.23 1.96 14.07
N TYR A 274 7.16 2.41 14.69
CA TYR A 274 6.82 3.84 14.75
C TYR A 274 7.81 4.65 15.58
N TYR A 275 8.30 4.11 16.71
CA TYR A 275 9.36 4.78 17.49
C TYR A 275 10.67 4.91 16.70
N SER A 276 11.01 3.90 15.89
CA SER A 276 12.14 3.94 14.98
C SER A 276 11.91 4.98 13.89
N LEU A 277 10.76 4.96 13.22
CA LEU A 277 10.43 5.89 12.14
C LEU A 277 10.52 7.37 12.58
N ASP A 278 10.07 7.69 13.80
CA ASP A 278 10.16 9.06 14.35
C ASP A 278 11.63 9.52 14.56
N LYS A 279 12.57 8.58 14.71
CA LYS A 279 14.00 8.84 14.91
C LYS A 279 14.84 8.72 13.62
N GLU A 280 14.41 7.92 12.66
CA GLU A 280 15.15 7.48 11.46
C GLU A 280 15.14 8.49 10.30
N LYS A 281 15.31 9.78 10.58
CA LYS A 281 15.33 10.82 9.54
C LYS A 281 16.39 10.56 8.47
N GLN A 282 17.56 10.03 8.84
CA GLN A 282 18.64 9.74 7.91
C GLN A 282 18.25 8.65 6.90
N THR A 283 17.55 7.60 7.35
CA THR A 283 17.11 6.49 6.49
C THR A 283 16.07 6.98 5.47
N ILE A 284 15.15 7.85 5.90
CA ILE A 284 14.17 8.48 5.01
C ILE A 284 14.86 9.38 3.98
N GLU A 285 15.87 10.14 4.38
CA GLU A 285 16.64 11.01 3.48
C GLU A 285 17.41 10.21 2.44
N LEU A 286 18.07 9.11 2.83
CA LEU A 286 18.73 8.19 1.91
C LEU A 286 17.77 7.64 0.85
N LEU A 287 16.56 7.24 1.26
CA LEU A 287 15.54 6.81 0.29
C LEU A 287 15.19 7.93 -0.70
N ARG A 288 15.02 9.17 -0.23
CA ARG A 288 14.73 10.33 -1.10
C ARG A 288 15.87 10.61 -2.07
N GLU A 289 17.12 10.57 -1.58
CA GLU A 289 18.29 10.70 -2.44
C GLU A 289 18.33 9.61 -3.53
N ASN A 290 18.03 8.36 -3.17
CA ASN A 290 17.97 7.25 -4.11
C ASN A 290 16.86 7.43 -5.15
N ILE A 291 15.69 7.95 -4.76
CA ILE A 291 14.60 8.28 -5.70
C ILE A 291 15.05 9.38 -6.68
N ILE A 292 15.71 10.42 -6.17
CA ILE A 292 16.24 11.51 -7.00
C ILE A 292 17.30 10.98 -7.96
N HIS A 293 18.27 10.19 -7.47
CA HIS A 293 19.33 9.61 -8.25
C HIS A 293 18.78 8.70 -9.38
N PHE A 294 17.83 7.82 -9.06
CA PHE A 294 17.16 6.98 -10.06
C PHE A 294 16.52 7.82 -11.18
N ASN A 295 15.83 8.89 -10.82
CA ASN A 295 15.19 9.77 -11.78
C ASN A 295 16.20 10.53 -12.67
N GLN A 296 17.37 10.90 -12.13
CA GLN A 296 18.45 11.52 -12.89
C GLN A 296 19.09 10.53 -13.86
N GLU A 297 19.50 9.34 -13.38
CA GLU A 297 20.09 8.28 -14.20
C GLU A 297 19.17 7.81 -15.34
N LYS A 298 17.89 7.58 -15.02
CA LYS A 298 16.85 7.25 -16.00
C LYS A 298 16.78 8.28 -17.16
N ASN A 299 16.93 9.58 -16.84
CA ASN A 299 16.91 10.64 -17.84
C ASN A 299 18.22 10.64 -18.66
N LEU A 300 19.37 10.48 -18.02
CA LEU A 300 20.68 10.43 -18.69
C LEU A 300 20.79 9.27 -19.68
N LEU A 301 20.22 8.12 -19.34
CA LEU A 301 20.20 6.91 -20.17
C LEU A 301 19.10 6.91 -21.24
N GLY A 302 18.34 7.99 -21.40
CA GLY A 302 17.25 8.08 -22.39
C GLY A 302 16.03 7.22 -22.13
N LEU A 303 15.92 6.65 -20.92
CA LEU A 303 14.84 5.74 -20.52
C LEU A 303 13.54 6.45 -20.11
N LYS A 304 13.54 7.78 -19.98
CA LYS A 304 12.42 8.57 -19.43
C LYS A 304 11.06 8.22 -20.02
N GLN A 305 10.99 8.00 -21.34
CA GLN A 305 9.72 7.74 -22.03
C GLN A 305 9.11 6.38 -21.73
N LEU A 306 9.89 5.43 -21.20
CA LEU A 306 9.42 4.12 -20.81
C LEU A 306 8.73 4.15 -19.41
N PHE A 307 9.08 5.13 -18.59
CA PHE A 307 8.65 5.17 -17.20
C PHE A 307 7.42 6.05 -17.00
N VAL A 308 6.50 5.56 -16.19
CA VAL A 308 5.44 6.37 -15.58
C VAL A 308 6.10 7.45 -14.71
N ARG A 309 5.54 8.66 -14.71
CA ARG A 309 6.07 9.74 -13.87
C ARG A 309 5.81 9.46 -12.40
N SER A 310 6.85 9.22 -11.64
CA SER A 310 6.77 8.95 -10.21
C SER A 310 7.80 9.75 -9.42
N LYS A 311 7.40 10.23 -8.23
CA LYS A 311 8.25 10.81 -7.19
C LYS A 311 8.33 9.89 -5.96
N SER A 312 7.73 8.69 -6.03
CA SER A 312 7.71 7.71 -4.94
C SER A 312 8.85 6.70 -5.07
N ALA A 313 8.93 5.80 -4.11
CA ALA A 313 9.87 4.67 -4.15
C ALA A 313 9.55 3.65 -5.25
N ILE A 314 8.36 3.71 -5.85
CA ILE A 314 7.94 2.84 -6.95
C ILE A 314 8.22 3.53 -8.28
N GLN A 315 8.93 2.84 -9.18
CA GLN A 315 9.27 3.31 -10.52
C GLN A 315 8.92 2.22 -11.52
N SER A 316 7.99 2.50 -12.44
CA SER A 316 7.44 1.49 -13.36
C SER A 316 7.77 1.81 -14.82
N ALA A 317 8.49 0.88 -15.47
CA ALA A 317 8.83 0.96 -16.91
C ALA A 317 7.82 0.13 -17.71
N ILE A 318 7.04 0.77 -18.57
CA ILE A 318 6.05 0.11 -19.43
C ILE A 318 6.79 -0.64 -20.56
N ILE A 319 6.60 -1.94 -20.62
CA ILE A 319 7.20 -2.84 -21.63
C ILE A 319 6.10 -3.80 -22.08
N PRO A 320 5.37 -3.46 -23.17
CA PRO A 320 4.25 -4.27 -23.63
C PRO A 320 4.61 -5.71 -23.96
N GLY A 321 3.74 -6.64 -23.57
CA GLY A 321 3.83 -8.06 -23.83
C GLY A 321 4.44 -8.87 -22.70
N ASN A 322 3.66 -9.87 -22.20
CA ASN A 322 4.06 -10.76 -21.09
C ASN A 322 5.41 -11.44 -21.30
N GLU A 323 5.69 -11.90 -22.53
CA GLU A 323 6.95 -12.57 -22.86
C GLU A 323 8.14 -11.63 -22.78
N LYS A 324 8.01 -10.44 -23.42
CA LYS A 324 9.09 -9.46 -23.47
C LYS A 324 9.48 -8.98 -22.09
N VAL A 325 8.49 -8.57 -21.28
CA VAL A 325 8.75 -8.04 -19.94
C VAL A 325 9.34 -9.10 -19.01
N LYS A 326 8.92 -10.37 -19.15
CA LYS A 326 9.52 -11.50 -18.41
C LYS A 326 10.96 -11.77 -18.83
N THR A 327 11.23 -11.76 -20.12
CA THR A 327 12.59 -11.98 -20.63
C THR A 327 13.54 -10.95 -20.04
N ILE A 328 13.18 -9.68 -20.05
CA ILE A 328 14.01 -8.60 -19.49
C ILE A 328 14.14 -8.75 -17.97
N ALA A 329 13.04 -9.09 -17.24
CA ALA A 329 13.13 -9.36 -15.81
C ALA A 329 14.09 -10.51 -15.48
N ASN A 330 14.07 -11.60 -16.25
CA ASN A 330 14.98 -12.73 -16.08
C ASN A 330 16.43 -12.31 -16.37
N GLN A 331 16.69 -11.55 -17.41
CA GLN A 331 18.03 -11.03 -17.73
C GLN A 331 18.57 -10.14 -16.59
N LEU A 332 17.73 -9.28 -16.00
CA LEU A 332 18.11 -8.50 -14.81
C LEU A 332 18.43 -9.41 -13.63
N GLN A 333 17.63 -10.47 -13.38
CA GLN A 333 17.87 -11.43 -12.31
C GLN A 333 19.17 -12.23 -12.52
N GLU A 334 19.47 -12.65 -13.74
CA GLU A 334 20.73 -13.33 -14.12
C GLU A 334 21.94 -12.41 -13.89
N ASN A 335 21.77 -11.10 -13.94
CA ASN A 335 22.76 -10.10 -13.62
C ASN A 335 22.75 -9.62 -12.16
N GLY A 336 22.03 -10.31 -11.28
CA GLY A 336 22.07 -10.06 -9.84
C GLY A 336 21.00 -9.13 -9.27
N PHE A 337 20.02 -8.67 -10.07
CA PHE A 337 19.00 -7.70 -9.65
C PHE A 337 17.61 -8.31 -9.59
N ASP A 338 16.95 -8.28 -8.43
CA ASP A 338 15.56 -8.76 -8.27
C ASP A 338 14.56 -7.68 -8.68
N VAL A 339 14.20 -7.63 -9.96
CA VAL A 339 13.16 -6.75 -10.51
C VAL A 339 11.95 -7.58 -10.93
N LYS A 340 10.73 -7.12 -10.64
CA LYS A 340 9.51 -7.88 -10.93
C LYS A 340 8.82 -7.42 -12.21
N ALA A 341 8.52 -8.41 -13.08
CA ALA A 341 7.58 -8.22 -14.17
C ALA A 341 6.14 -8.25 -13.66
N ILE A 342 5.37 -7.21 -13.97
CA ILE A 342 3.93 -7.14 -13.75
C ILE A 342 3.23 -7.44 -15.07
N LEU A 343 2.42 -8.49 -15.06
CA LEU A 343 1.85 -9.10 -16.26
C LEU A 343 0.35 -8.80 -16.39
N SER A 344 -0.16 -8.87 -17.61
CA SER A 344 -1.59 -9.04 -17.83
C SER A 344 -2.06 -10.41 -17.26
N PRO A 345 -3.23 -10.47 -16.61
CA PRO A 345 -4.26 -9.43 -16.43
C PRO A 345 -4.14 -8.63 -15.12
N THR A 346 -2.99 -8.63 -14.42
CA THR A 346 -2.80 -7.76 -13.24
C THR A 346 -2.83 -6.29 -13.65
N VAL A 347 -2.28 -5.99 -14.81
CA VAL A 347 -2.39 -4.73 -15.53
C VAL A 347 -3.05 -5.00 -16.89
N PRO A 348 -3.66 -4.00 -17.56
CA PRO A 348 -4.23 -4.19 -18.89
C PRO A 348 -3.20 -4.70 -19.90
N GLU A 349 -3.66 -5.43 -20.92
CA GLU A 349 -2.82 -5.86 -22.04
C GLU A 349 -2.20 -4.65 -22.74
N GLY A 350 -0.93 -4.73 -23.07
CA GLY A 350 -0.13 -3.62 -23.61
C GLY A 350 0.39 -2.65 -22.54
N GLN A 351 0.06 -2.86 -21.28
CA GLN A 351 0.51 -2.07 -20.13
C GLN A 351 1.37 -2.90 -19.15
N GLU A 352 1.89 -4.03 -19.62
CA GLU A 352 2.84 -4.83 -18.86
C GLU A 352 4.08 -3.99 -18.54
N ARG A 353 4.69 -4.22 -17.38
CA ARG A 353 5.78 -3.36 -16.90
C ARG A 353 6.78 -4.08 -16.05
N LEU A 354 7.99 -3.53 -15.98
CA LEU A 354 8.93 -3.79 -14.89
C LEU A 354 8.66 -2.81 -13.77
N ARG A 355 8.45 -3.32 -12.56
CA ARG A 355 8.25 -2.51 -11.37
C ARG A 355 9.51 -2.56 -10.52
N PHE A 356 10.15 -1.42 -10.36
CA PHE A 356 11.28 -1.21 -9.46
C PHE A 356 10.78 -0.60 -8.15
N CYS A 357 11.18 -1.16 -7.03
CA CYS A 357 11.05 -0.56 -5.71
C CYS A 357 12.42 -0.09 -5.26
N LEU A 358 12.51 1.17 -4.89
CA LEU A 358 13.74 1.77 -4.36
C LEU A 358 13.72 1.68 -2.83
N HIS A 359 14.89 1.47 -2.27
CA HIS A 359 15.08 1.32 -0.85
C HIS A 359 16.16 2.27 -0.35
N SER A 360 16.13 2.60 0.94
CA SER A 360 17.19 3.39 1.59
C SER A 360 18.54 2.69 1.55
N PHE A 361 18.55 1.35 1.48
CA PHE A 361 19.76 0.52 1.49
C PHE A 361 20.32 0.20 0.10
N ASN A 362 19.66 0.60 -0.99
CA ASN A 362 20.25 0.49 -2.32
C ASN A 362 21.39 1.51 -2.45
N SER A 363 22.55 1.09 -3.00
CA SER A 363 23.61 2.03 -3.35
C SER A 363 23.33 2.77 -4.66
N LYS A 364 23.96 3.93 -4.86
CA LYS A 364 23.85 4.70 -6.11
C LYS A 364 24.41 3.92 -7.29
N GLU A 365 25.47 3.11 -7.05
CA GLU A 365 26.10 2.24 -8.03
C GLU A 365 25.13 1.13 -8.48
N GLU A 366 24.43 0.48 -7.55
CA GLU A 366 23.41 -0.53 -7.86
C GLU A 366 22.26 0.06 -8.70
N ILE A 367 21.80 1.27 -8.35
CA ILE A 367 20.76 1.99 -9.09
C ILE A 367 21.20 2.31 -10.51
N SER A 368 22.42 2.85 -10.68
CA SER A 368 22.97 3.18 -11.99
C SER A 368 23.17 1.92 -12.86
N GLU A 369 23.67 0.83 -12.26
CA GLU A 369 23.93 -0.42 -12.96
C GLU A 369 22.64 -1.11 -13.41
N VAL A 370 21.61 -1.21 -12.57
CA VAL A 370 20.33 -1.83 -12.98
C VAL A 370 19.67 -1.05 -14.13
N LEU A 371 19.78 0.27 -14.14
CA LEU A 371 19.26 1.11 -15.23
C LEU A 371 20.10 0.99 -16.52
N ARG A 372 21.43 0.88 -16.42
CA ARG A 372 22.31 0.63 -17.54
C ARG A 372 21.99 -0.71 -18.22
N LEU A 373 21.83 -1.77 -17.42
CA LEU A 373 21.41 -3.07 -17.91
C LEU A 373 20.03 -3.02 -18.58
N LEU A 374 19.06 -2.34 -17.94
CA LEU A 374 17.73 -2.14 -18.53
C LEU A 374 17.85 -1.46 -19.91
N SER A 375 18.64 -0.39 -20.03
CA SER A 375 18.89 0.29 -21.30
C SER A 375 19.41 -0.66 -22.37
N THR A 376 20.38 -1.53 -22.03
CA THR A 376 20.94 -2.52 -22.95
C THR A 376 19.92 -3.58 -23.40
N PHE A 377 18.96 -3.95 -22.54
CA PHE A 377 17.98 -4.99 -22.87
C PHE A 377 16.73 -4.46 -23.59
N VAL A 378 16.49 -3.16 -23.54
CA VAL A 378 15.32 -2.54 -24.19
C VAL A 378 15.66 -1.98 -25.57
N PHE A 379 16.85 -1.46 -25.77
CA PHE A 379 17.38 -0.88 -27.01
C PHE A 379 18.39 -1.81 -27.68
#